data_ac1fe5f4d1f63ab0d242c56b42721a98
#
_entry.id   ac1fe5f4d1f63ab0d242c56b42721a98
#
_cell.length_a   1.000
_cell.length_b   1.000
_cell.length_c   1.000
_cell.angle_alpha   90.00
_cell.angle_beta   90.00
_cell.angle_gamma   90.00
#
_symmetry.space_group_name_H-M   'P 1'
#
loop_
_entity.id
_entity.type
_entity.pdbx_description
1 polymer ?
#
loop_
_entity_poly.entity_id
_entity_poly.type
_entity_poly.pdbx_seq_one_letter_code
_entity_poly.pdbx_strand_id
1 'polypeptide(L)'
;MITAITHTVRYVPNEDQAVVFYRDMLNFQVKMDNPMGAPEMRWLTMNLPQQPNMELVLMNPNGWFKDQALEDALAQVGKQPQLILATDDIEALQAKFKAAGHFASEVNTTPWGKDLQLRDPLGNSIYVVQNLTA
;
A
#
# COMPACT_ATOMS: atom_id res chain seq x y z
N MET A 1 4.33 -7.66 27.02
CA MET A 1 5.10 -6.59 26.34
C MET A 1 4.88 -6.68 24.84
N ILE A 2 4.94 -5.54 24.17
CA ILE A 2 4.85 -5.51 22.70
C ILE A 2 6.11 -6.16 22.13
N THR A 3 5.94 -6.96 21.07
CA THR A 3 7.04 -7.73 20.46
C THR A 3 7.32 -7.36 19.01
N ALA A 4 6.33 -6.84 18.25
CA ALA A 4 6.51 -6.54 16.84
C ALA A 4 5.41 -5.63 16.31
N ILE A 5 5.72 -4.97 15.19
CA ILE A 5 4.71 -4.38 14.28
C ILE A 5 4.38 -5.47 13.26
N THR A 6 3.12 -5.86 13.15
CA THR A 6 2.72 -6.96 12.27
C THR A 6 1.90 -6.52 11.06
N HIS A 7 1.14 -5.43 11.20
CA HIS A 7 0.21 -4.99 10.17
C HIS A 7 0.22 -3.47 10.06
N THR A 8 -0.05 -2.99 8.86
CA THR A 8 -0.46 -1.61 8.60
C THR A 8 -1.75 -1.63 7.80
N VAL A 9 -2.56 -0.58 7.87
CA VAL A 9 -3.90 -0.58 7.29
C VAL A 9 -4.02 0.49 6.21
N ARG A 10 -4.65 0.10 5.08
CA ARG A 10 -5.15 1.01 4.06
C ARG A 10 -6.67 0.89 3.97
N TYR A 11 -7.37 1.99 4.15
CA TYR A 11 -8.81 2.07 3.89
C TYR A 11 -9.04 2.19 2.39
N VAL A 12 -9.84 1.30 1.85
CA VAL A 12 -10.14 1.24 0.41
C VAL A 12 -11.65 1.06 0.22
N PRO A 13 -12.25 1.74 -0.75
CA PRO A 13 -13.69 1.54 -1.04
C PRO A 13 -13.95 0.26 -1.82
N ASN A 14 -12.93 -0.31 -2.46
CA ASN A 14 -13.02 -1.53 -3.24
C ASN A 14 -11.74 -2.33 -3.09
N GLU A 15 -11.82 -3.41 -2.32
CA GLU A 15 -10.65 -4.24 -2.01
C GLU A 15 -10.09 -4.92 -3.25
N ASP A 16 -10.94 -5.40 -4.16
CA ASP A 16 -10.47 -6.12 -5.34
C ASP A 16 -9.68 -5.21 -6.29
N GLN A 17 -10.09 -3.97 -6.44
CA GLN A 17 -9.33 -2.98 -7.21
C GLN A 17 -8.00 -2.66 -6.55
N ALA A 18 -7.99 -2.55 -5.22
CA ALA A 18 -6.77 -2.30 -4.47
C ALA A 18 -5.79 -3.47 -4.60
N VAL A 19 -6.27 -4.71 -4.55
CA VAL A 19 -5.44 -5.90 -4.76
C VAL A 19 -4.75 -5.84 -6.12
N VAL A 20 -5.48 -5.49 -7.17
CA VAL A 20 -4.90 -5.40 -8.52
C VAL A 20 -3.73 -4.42 -8.55
N PHE A 21 -3.91 -3.22 -7.97
CA PHE A 21 -2.85 -2.21 -7.95
C PHE A 21 -1.63 -2.70 -7.17
N TYR A 22 -1.81 -3.12 -5.92
CA TYR A 22 -0.68 -3.50 -5.08
C TYR A 22 0.03 -4.75 -5.59
N ARG A 23 -0.72 -5.69 -6.18
CA ARG A 23 -0.13 -6.88 -6.79
C ARG A 23 0.65 -6.56 -8.07
N ASP A 24 0.01 -5.86 -9.00
CA ASP A 24 0.55 -5.69 -10.35
C ASP A 24 1.61 -4.58 -10.40
N MET A 25 1.46 -3.54 -9.59
CA MET A 25 2.38 -2.40 -9.62
C MET A 25 3.49 -2.48 -8.57
N LEU A 26 3.26 -3.13 -7.44
CA LEU A 26 4.19 -3.13 -6.30
C LEU A 26 4.63 -4.53 -5.85
N ASN A 27 4.22 -5.58 -6.57
CA ASN A 27 4.61 -6.97 -6.29
C ASN A 27 4.16 -7.52 -4.94
N PHE A 28 3.12 -6.95 -4.35
CA PHE A 28 2.46 -7.56 -3.21
C PHE A 28 1.71 -8.81 -3.66
N GLN A 29 1.50 -9.72 -2.73
CA GLN A 29 0.67 -10.91 -2.93
C GLN A 29 -0.39 -10.98 -1.85
N VAL A 30 -1.54 -11.60 -2.17
CA VAL A 30 -2.59 -11.84 -1.17
C VAL A 30 -2.07 -12.87 -0.18
N LYS A 31 -2.13 -12.52 1.10
CA LYS A 31 -1.77 -13.42 2.20
C LYS A 31 -3.00 -14.11 2.77
N MET A 32 -4.04 -13.33 3.08
CA MET A 32 -5.30 -13.84 3.61
C MET A 32 -6.46 -13.10 2.95
N ASP A 33 -7.56 -13.81 2.74
CA ASP A 33 -8.80 -13.23 2.25
C ASP A 33 -9.96 -14.05 2.82
N ASN A 34 -10.47 -13.61 3.96
CA ASN A 34 -11.48 -14.33 4.72
C ASN A 34 -12.74 -13.47 4.87
N PRO A 35 -13.91 -13.99 4.44
CA PRO A 35 -15.18 -13.34 4.77
C PRO A 35 -15.41 -13.44 6.28
N MET A 36 -15.92 -12.35 6.86
CA MET A 36 -16.05 -12.21 8.30
C MET A 36 -17.52 -12.29 8.77
N GLY A 37 -18.41 -12.89 7.96
CA GLY A 37 -19.79 -13.16 8.35
C GLY A 37 -20.76 -11.99 8.23
N ALA A 38 -20.29 -10.79 7.89
CA ALA A 38 -21.13 -9.62 7.64
C ALA A 38 -20.89 -9.11 6.21
N PRO A 39 -21.86 -8.43 5.59
CA PRO A 39 -21.68 -7.87 4.26
C PRO A 39 -20.49 -6.90 4.22
N GLU A 40 -19.69 -6.99 3.17
CA GLU A 40 -18.52 -6.14 2.93
C GLU A 40 -17.40 -6.29 3.98
N MET A 41 -17.54 -7.18 4.96
CA MET A 41 -16.55 -7.40 5.99
C MET A 41 -15.63 -8.54 5.58
N ARG A 42 -14.42 -8.18 5.15
CA ARG A 42 -13.39 -9.14 4.72
C ARG A 42 -12.10 -8.86 5.48
N TRP A 43 -11.46 -9.91 5.97
CA TRP A 43 -10.08 -9.82 6.46
C TRP A 43 -9.15 -10.11 5.29
N LEU A 44 -8.75 -9.07 4.60
CA LEU A 44 -7.92 -9.16 3.40
C LEU A 44 -6.56 -8.53 3.69
N THR A 45 -5.52 -9.34 3.59
CA THR A 45 -4.16 -8.88 3.80
C THR A 45 -3.27 -9.25 2.62
N MET A 46 -2.26 -8.43 2.40
CA MET A 46 -1.22 -8.64 1.41
C MET A 46 0.13 -8.52 2.07
N ASN A 47 1.13 -9.18 1.51
CA ASN A 47 2.51 -9.01 1.95
C ASN A 47 3.46 -8.98 0.75
N LEU A 48 4.69 -8.59 1.01
CA LEU A 48 5.78 -8.71 0.05
C LEU A 48 6.43 -10.09 0.23
N PRO A 49 6.76 -10.80 -0.86
CA PRO A 49 7.40 -12.12 -0.76
C PRO A 49 8.68 -12.13 0.08
N GLN A 50 9.45 -11.03 0.04
CA GLN A 50 10.69 -10.91 0.80
C GLN A 50 10.48 -10.43 2.23
N GLN A 51 9.26 -10.09 2.61
CA GLN A 51 8.92 -9.61 3.94
C GLN A 51 7.63 -10.28 4.43
N PRO A 52 7.64 -11.60 4.67
CA PRO A 52 6.41 -12.34 4.94
C PRO A 52 5.78 -12.03 6.29
N ASN A 53 6.50 -11.42 7.22
CA ASN A 53 6.03 -11.17 8.58
C ASN A 53 5.38 -9.79 8.76
N MET A 54 5.29 -8.99 7.70
CA MET A 54 4.62 -7.70 7.73
C MET A 54 3.50 -7.71 6.71
N GLU A 55 2.28 -7.36 7.12
CA GLU A 55 1.11 -7.42 6.24
C GLU A 55 0.46 -6.06 6.10
N LEU A 56 0.00 -5.79 4.88
CA LEU A 56 -0.84 -4.66 4.55
C LEU A 56 -2.30 -5.13 4.56
N VAL A 57 -3.11 -4.56 5.45
CA VAL A 57 -4.55 -4.84 5.50
C VAL A 57 -5.26 -3.89 4.54
N LEU A 58 -6.01 -4.42 3.59
CA LEU A 58 -6.91 -3.63 2.76
C LEU A 58 -8.31 -3.72 3.36
N MET A 59 -8.79 -2.61 3.90
CA MET A 59 -9.99 -2.59 4.72
C MET A 59 -11.02 -1.64 4.12
N ASN A 60 -12.18 -2.19 3.76
CA ASN A 60 -13.31 -1.35 3.36
C ASN A 60 -14.01 -0.83 4.62
N PRO A 61 -13.99 0.48 4.86
CA PRO A 61 -14.60 1.02 6.07
C PRO A 61 -16.09 0.65 6.22
N ASN A 62 -16.81 0.52 5.11
CA ASN A 62 -18.24 0.17 5.15
C ASN A 62 -18.49 -1.22 5.76
N GLY A 63 -17.53 -2.12 5.68
CA GLY A 63 -17.65 -3.45 6.27
C GLY A 63 -17.25 -3.51 7.74
N TRP A 64 -16.50 -2.53 8.25
CA TRP A 64 -15.86 -2.60 9.57
C TRP A 64 -16.36 -1.55 10.57
N PHE A 65 -16.87 -0.42 10.09
CA PHE A 65 -17.22 0.70 10.94
C PHE A 65 -18.65 1.14 10.73
N LYS A 66 -19.22 1.85 11.71
CA LYS A 66 -20.55 2.44 11.66
C LYS A 66 -20.51 3.86 12.22
N ASP A 67 -21.52 4.64 11.87
CA ASP A 67 -21.76 5.98 12.44
C ASP A 67 -20.52 6.89 12.31
N GLN A 68 -20.12 7.55 13.38
CA GLN A 68 -19.00 8.48 13.34
C GLN A 68 -17.68 7.82 12.98
N ALA A 69 -17.44 6.60 13.46
CA ALA A 69 -16.23 5.86 13.12
C ALA A 69 -16.14 5.57 11.61
N LEU A 70 -17.27 5.29 10.97
CA LEU A 70 -17.32 5.11 9.51
C LEU A 70 -17.02 6.44 8.79
N GLU A 71 -17.63 7.54 9.22
CA GLU A 71 -17.38 8.85 8.62
C GLU A 71 -15.89 9.23 8.73
N ASP A 72 -15.31 9.02 9.91
CA ASP A 72 -13.90 9.32 10.15
C ASP A 72 -12.99 8.47 9.27
N ALA A 73 -13.27 7.18 9.12
CA ALA A 73 -12.47 6.29 8.27
C ALA A 73 -12.60 6.67 6.79
N LEU A 74 -13.81 6.95 6.31
CA LEU A 74 -14.04 7.37 4.93
C LEU A 74 -13.33 8.68 4.60
N ALA A 75 -13.26 9.60 5.56
CA ALA A 75 -12.55 10.87 5.38
C ALA A 75 -11.05 10.68 5.20
N GLN A 76 -10.49 9.55 5.63
CA GLN A 76 -9.07 9.24 5.49
C GLN A 76 -8.71 8.54 4.17
N VAL A 77 -9.71 8.07 3.42
CA VAL A 77 -9.45 7.40 2.14
C VAL A 77 -8.68 8.34 1.20
N GLY A 78 -7.54 7.87 0.69
CA GLY A 78 -6.68 8.66 -0.17
C GLY A 78 -5.80 9.70 0.56
N LYS A 79 -5.90 9.79 1.89
CA LYS A 79 -5.17 10.76 2.72
C LYS A 79 -4.44 10.11 3.87
N GLN A 80 -4.20 8.81 3.79
CA GLN A 80 -3.56 8.08 4.87
C GLN A 80 -2.04 8.33 4.88
N PRO A 81 -1.37 8.04 6.01
CA PRO A 81 0.07 8.19 6.11
C PRO A 81 0.82 7.46 5.01
N GLN A 82 1.94 8.02 4.63
CA GLN A 82 2.78 7.52 3.57
C GLN A 82 3.30 6.11 3.88
N LEU A 83 3.24 5.22 2.89
CA LEU A 83 4.04 3.99 2.91
C LEU A 83 5.43 4.30 2.39
N ILE A 84 6.44 3.75 3.04
CA ILE A 84 7.84 3.86 2.58
C ILE A 84 8.29 2.45 2.20
N LEU A 85 8.62 2.27 0.93
CA LEU A 85 9.00 0.98 0.37
C LEU A 85 10.43 1.04 -0.15
N ALA A 86 11.11 -0.09 -0.15
CA ALA A 86 12.44 -0.23 -0.73
C ALA A 86 12.37 -0.98 -2.06
N THR A 87 13.20 -0.58 -3.00
CA THR A 87 13.37 -1.28 -4.28
C THR A 87 14.86 -1.44 -4.61
N ASP A 88 15.16 -2.42 -5.44
CA ASP A 88 16.49 -2.61 -5.99
C ASP A 88 16.66 -2.01 -7.40
N ASP A 89 15.59 -1.52 -8.02
CA ASP A 89 15.62 -0.88 -9.34
C ASP A 89 14.57 0.21 -9.46
N ILE A 90 14.91 1.39 -9.00
CA ILE A 90 13.96 2.50 -8.91
C ILE A 90 13.60 3.06 -10.30
N GLU A 91 14.53 3.05 -11.25
CA GLU A 91 14.28 3.52 -12.60
C GLU A 91 13.29 2.61 -13.34
N ALA A 92 13.40 1.30 -13.17
CA ALA A 92 12.45 0.35 -13.74
C ALA A 92 11.06 0.52 -13.12
N LEU A 93 10.98 0.77 -11.82
CA LEU A 93 9.72 1.03 -11.13
C LEU A 93 9.07 2.31 -11.64
N GLN A 94 9.84 3.38 -11.80
CA GLN A 94 9.34 4.64 -12.37
C GLN A 94 8.76 4.42 -13.77
N ALA A 95 9.51 3.73 -14.64
CA ALA A 95 9.07 3.45 -16.01
C ALA A 95 7.79 2.62 -16.04
N LYS A 96 7.68 1.63 -15.17
CA LYS A 96 6.49 0.79 -15.04
C LYS A 96 5.26 1.61 -14.67
N PHE A 97 5.39 2.50 -13.69
CA PHE A 97 4.29 3.37 -13.26
C PHE A 97 3.86 4.32 -14.36
N LYS A 98 4.81 4.98 -15.02
CA LYS A 98 4.52 5.89 -16.14
C LYS A 98 3.85 5.16 -17.30
N ALA A 99 4.33 3.98 -17.65
CA ALA A 99 3.74 3.19 -18.72
C ALA A 99 2.30 2.77 -18.44
N ALA A 100 1.95 2.56 -17.18
CA ALA A 100 0.60 2.21 -16.75
C ALA A 100 -0.31 3.42 -16.51
N GLY A 101 0.19 4.65 -16.72
CA GLY A 101 -0.58 5.86 -16.51
C GLY A 101 -0.72 6.29 -15.05
N HIS A 102 0.07 5.72 -14.16
CA HIS A 102 0.09 6.11 -12.75
C HIS A 102 1.10 7.22 -12.49
N PHE A 103 0.85 7.99 -11.43
CA PHE A 103 1.77 9.05 -11.02
C PHE A 103 3.10 8.45 -10.55
N ALA A 104 4.20 9.01 -11.06
CA ALA A 104 5.55 8.79 -10.57
C ALA A 104 6.34 10.09 -10.72
N SER A 105 6.99 10.53 -9.65
CA SER A 105 7.87 11.69 -9.70
C SER A 105 9.17 11.39 -10.45
N GLU A 106 9.98 12.39 -10.67
CA GLU A 106 11.36 12.17 -11.10
C GLU A 106 12.15 11.44 -10.02
N VAL A 107 13.13 10.65 -10.45
CA VAL A 107 14.06 10.01 -9.51
C VAL A 107 15.00 11.08 -8.97
N ASN A 108 15.04 11.19 -7.65
CA ASN A 108 15.96 12.07 -6.95
C ASN A 108 17.21 11.28 -6.55
N THR A 109 18.39 11.81 -6.85
CA THR A 109 19.66 11.16 -6.52
C THR A 109 20.36 11.95 -5.42
N THR A 110 20.77 11.23 -4.37
CA THR A 110 21.49 11.79 -3.23
C THR A 110 22.81 11.01 -3.04
N PRO A 111 23.73 11.50 -2.17
CA PRO A 111 24.95 10.74 -1.89
C PRO A 111 24.71 9.36 -1.27
N TRP A 112 23.55 9.16 -0.63
CA TRP A 112 23.23 7.91 0.06
C TRP A 112 22.26 7.00 -0.69
N GLY A 113 21.72 7.46 -1.82
CA GLY A 113 20.82 6.62 -2.61
C GLY A 113 19.92 7.42 -3.53
N LYS A 114 18.86 6.78 -3.96
CA LYS A 114 17.85 7.36 -4.82
C LYS A 114 16.49 7.21 -4.20
N ASP A 115 15.58 8.13 -4.52
CA ASP A 115 14.20 8.05 -4.09
C ASP A 115 13.25 8.62 -5.14
N LEU A 116 11.98 8.29 -5.02
CA LEU A 116 10.91 8.88 -5.80
C LEU A 116 9.59 8.77 -5.05
N GLN A 117 8.62 9.51 -5.53
CA GLN A 117 7.26 9.51 -5.01
C GLN A 117 6.31 8.86 -5.99
N LEU A 118 5.50 7.95 -5.50
CA LEU A 118 4.41 7.34 -6.24
C LEU A 118 3.09 7.67 -5.55
N ARG A 119 1.98 7.38 -6.21
CA ARG A 119 0.66 7.43 -5.59
C ARG A 119 -0.13 6.19 -5.97
N ASP A 120 -0.96 5.72 -5.05
CA ASP A 120 -1.94 4.71 -5.38
C ASP A 120 -3.14 5.37 -6.10
N PRO A 121 -4.08 4.58 -6.67
CA PRO A 121 -5.21 5.14 -7.41
C PRO A 121 -6.13 6.04 -6.58
N LEU A 122 -6.09 5.93 -5.26
CA LEU A 122 -6.89 6.75 -4.35
C LEU A 122 -6.21 8.07 -3.98
N GLY A 123 -4.93 8.24 -4.35
CA GLY A 123 -4.15 9.42 -4.06
C GLY A 123 -3.24 9.32 -2.85
N ASN A 124 -3.19 8.17 -2.16
CA ASN A 124 -2.24 7.97 -1.07
C ASN A 124 -0.81 8.04 -1.58
N SER A 125 0.03 8.74 -0.84
CA SER A 125 1.44 8.88 -1.17
C SER A 125 2.21 7.61 -0.82
N ILE A 126 3.09 7.18 -1.74
CA ILE A 126 4.01 6.07 -1.55
C ILE A 126 5.41 6.60 -1.85
N TYR A 127 6.30 6.51 -0.87
CA TYR A 127 7.69 6.93 -1.01
C TYR A 127 8.56 5.69 -1.20
N VAL A 128 9.40 5.71 -2.22
CA VAL A 128 10.25 4.56 -2.54
C VAL A 128 11.70 4.96 -2.46
N VAL A 129 12.50 4.12 -1.84
CA VAL A 129 13.92 4.34 -1.66
C VAL A 129 14.71 3.19 -2.28
N GLN A 130 15.84 3.53 -2.88
CA GLN A 130 16.87 2.60 -3.29
C GLN A 130 18.18 3.07 -2.69
N ASN A 131 18.59 2.43 -1.61
CA ASN A 131 19.81 2.80 -0.93
C ASN A 131 21.03 2.38 -1.76
N LEU A 132 22.08 3.19 -1.69
CA LEU A 132 23.35 2.75 -2.20
C LEU A 132 23.81 1.59 -1.33
N THR A 133 24.00 0.44 -1.95
CA THR A 133 24.53 -0.71 -1.24
C THR A 133 26.03 -0.54 -1.00
N ALA A 134 26.39 -0.88 0.19
CA ALA A 134 27.80 -0.93 0.51
C ALA A 134 28.46 -2.14 -0.17
#